data_b0b30b864098b1c03e3c3b7e78973da9
#
_entry.id   b0b30b864098b1c03e3c3b7e78973da9
#
_cell.length_a   1.000
_cell.length_b   1.000
_cell.length_c   1.000
_cell.angle_alpha   90.00
_cell.angle_beta   90.00
_cell.angle_gamma   90.00
#
_symmetry.space_group_name_H-M   'P 1'
#
loop_
_entity.id
_entity.type
_entity.pdbx_description
1 polymer ?
#
loop_
_entity_poly.entity_id
_entity_poly.type
_entity_poly.pdbx_seq_one_letter_code
_entity_poly.pdbx_strand_id
1 'polypeptide(L)'
;MPYVCGGALYNCAAVCYAGKILGMVPKQNLPNYSEFYEVRHFTAGPDAEAVPQQQSLHHHTGYTFPFGAKLLLSCAEMPDFTFGVEICEDVWVGDTPSVAMAKAGATLIVNLSCSDEIIGKEDYRRTILKAKSGSLLCAYAYADAGFGESTQDMVFAGHDLILENGSVLAESKLFAQGILYGDIDVQRLAG
;
A
#
# COMPACT_ATOMS: atom_id res chain seq x y z
N MET A 1 -3.63 -8.74 -5.10
CA MET A 1 -4.23 -10.00 -5.61
C MET A 1 -5.71 -10.06 -5.28
N PRO A 2 -6.56 -10.67 -6.14
CA PRO A 2 -7.96 -10.95 -5.79
C PRO A 2 -8.04 -11.96 -4.64
N TYR A 3 -8.94 -11.71 -3.68
CA TYR A 3 -9.18 -12.57 -2.53
C TYR A 3 -10.66 -12.60 -2.13
N VAL A 4 -11.23 -13.79 -1.96
CA VAL A 4 -12.64 -13.97 -1.56
C VAL A 4 -12.74 -14.13 -0.05
N CYS A 5 -13.53 -13.29 0.60
CA CYS A 5 -13.80 -13.34 2.02
C CYS A 5 -15.28 -13.03 2.28
N GLY A 6 -15.95 -13.85 3.10
CA GLY A 6 -17.34 -13.60 3.46
C GLY A 6 -18.32 -13.51 2.28
N GLY A 7 -18.00 -14.15 1.14
CA GLY A 7 -18.81 -14.09 -0.08
C GLY A 7 -18.56 -12.85 -0.96
N ALA A 8 -17.66 -11.97 -0.58
CA ALA A 8 -17.25 -10.80 -1.37
C ALA A 8 -15.82 -10.98 -1.94
N LEU A 9 -15.56 -10.36 -3.08
CA LEU A 9 -14.23 -10.33 -3.72
C LEU A 9 -13.55 -9.02 -3.41
N TYR A 10 -12.33 -9.08 -2.89
CA TYR A 10 -11.50 -7.93 -2.54
C TYR A 10 -10.22 -7.89 -3.37
N ASN A 11 -9.74 -6.69 -3.65
CA ASN A 11 -8.37 -6.47 -4.10
C ASN A 11 -7.47 -6.34 -2.87
N CYS A 12 -6.56 -7.30 -2.67
CA CYS A 12 -5.78 -7.39 -1.43
C CYS A 12 -4.28 -7.41 -1.67
N ALA A 13 -3.55 -6.88 -0.70
CA ALA A 13 -2.13 -7.14 -0.49
C ALA A 13 -1.96 -8.28 0.54
N ALA A 14 -1.13 -9.25 0.21
CA ALA A 14 -0.72 -10.29 1.14
C ALA A 14 0.66 -9.97 1.71
N VAL A 15 0.78 -9.89 3.02
CA VAL A 15 2.07 -9.76 3.69
C VAL A 15 2.58 -11.15 4.04
N CYS A 16 3.74 -11.51 3.50
CA CYS A 16 4.31 -12.84 3.61
C CYS A 16 5.68 -12.81 4.29
N TYR A 17 5.92 -13.76 5.18
CA TYR A 17 7.23 -13.97 5.79
C TYR A 17 7.47 -15.46 6.06
N ALA A 18 8.67 -15.95 5.72
CA ALA A 18 9.09 -17.34 5.94
C ALA A 18 8.05 -18.38 5.45
N GLY A 19 7.46 -18.16 4.27
CA GLY A 19 6.48 -19.07 3.66
C GLY A 19 5.06 -19.02 4.26
N LYS A 20 4.78 -18.04 5.13
CA LYS A 20 3.47 -17.84 5.76
C LYS A 20 2.89 -16.48 5.40
N ILE A 21 1.55 -16.39 5.35
CA ILE A 21 0.84 -15.12 5.26
C ILE A 21 0.71 -14.58 6.69
N LEU A 22 1.25 -13.39 6.93
CA LEU A 22 1.15 -12.68 8.20
C LEU A 22 -0.13 -11.84 8.31
N GLY A 23 -0.64 -11.39 7.18
CA GLY A 23 -1.87 -10.60 7.10
C GLY A 23 -2.32 -10.39 5.66
N MET A 24 -3.60 -10.12 5.50
CA MET A 24 -4.23 -9.79 4.22
C MET A 24 -4.89 -8.43 4.34
N VAL A 25 -4.46 -7.48 3.53
CA VAL A 25 -4.91 -6.08 3.57
C VAL A 25 -5.79 -5.80 2.36
N PRO A 26 -7.10 -5.60 2.51
CA PRO A 26 -7.99 -5.23 1.42
C PRO A 26 -7.89 -3.72 1.12
N LYS A 27 -7.93 -3.37 -0.16
CA LYS A 27 -8.02 -1.99 -0.63
C LYS A 27 -9.32 -1.34 -0.16
N GLN A 28 -9.25 -0.13 0.40
CA GLN A 28 -10.41 0.59 0.91
C GLN A 28 -11.06 1.50 -0.13
N ASN A 29 -10.26 2.17 -0.95
CA ASN A 29 -10.73 3.12 -1.93
C ASN A 29 -10.62 2.54 -3.35
N LEU A 30 -11.77 2.27 -3.96
CA LEU A 30 -11.83 1.70 -5.30
C LEU A 30 -12.08 2.81 -6.33
N PRO A 31 -11.15 3.08 -7.26
CA PRO A 31 -11.37 4.06 -8.31
C PRO A 31 -12.48 3.60 -9.26
N ASN A 32 -13.36 4.54 -9.63
CA ASN A 32 -14.46 4.31 -10.56
C ASN A 32 -14.72 5.55 -11.41
N TYR A 33 -13.67 6.06 -12.01
CA TYR A 33 -13.66 7.24 -12.87
C TYR A 33 -12.69 7.05 -14.03
N SER A 34 -12.89 7.77 -15.13
CA SER A 34 -12.08 7.68 -16.35
C SER A 34 -11.90 6.23 -16.82
N GLU A 35 -10.67 5.79 -16.95
CA GLU A 35 -10.27 4.42 -17.32
C GLU A 35 -10.45 3.39 -16.21
N PHE A 36 -10.69 3.82 -14.97
CA PHE A 36 -10.83 2.92 -13.83
C PHE A 36 -12.28 2.49 -13.60
N TYR A 37 -12.51 1.19 -13.40
CA TYR A 37 -13.83 0.59 -13.14
C TYR A 37 -13.75 -0.55 -12.12
N GLU A 38 -12.88 -0.39 -11.12
CA GLU A 38 -12.54 -1.42 -10.14
C GLU A 38 -13.76 -1.87 -9.31
N VAL A 39 -14.73 -0.94 -9.08
CA VAL A 39 -15.99 -1.21 -8.36
C VAL A 39 -16.85 -2.28 -9.04
N ARG A 40 -16.65 -2.55 -10.34
CA ARG A 40 -17.38 -3.62 -11.06
C ARG A 40 -16.97 -5.01 -10.60
N HIS A 41 -15.77 -5.15 -10.05
CA HIS A 41 -15.17 -6.45 -9.75
C HIS A 41 -14.94 -6.65 -8.26
N PHE A 42 -14.63 -5.59 -7.52
CA PHE A 42 -14.21 -5.66 -6.13
C PHE A 42 -15.15 -4.93 -5.19
N THR A 43 -15.21 -5.43 -3.97
CA THR A 43 -15.81 -4.76 -2.83
C THR A 43 -14.74 -3.96 -2.09
N ALA A 44 -15.06 -2.76 -1.65
CA ALA A 44 -14.19 -1.96 -0.80
C ALA A 44 -13.89 -2.70 0.52
N GLY A 45 -12.66 -2.64 0.96
CA GLY A 45 -12.25 -3.19 2.25
C GLY A 45 -13.09 -2.58 3.38
N PRO A 46 -13.56 -3.38 4.34
CA PRO A 46 -14.33 -2.86 5.47
C PRO A 46 -13.48 -1.90 6.29
N ASP A 47 -14.10 -0.87 6.85
CA ASP A 47 -13.42 0.00 7.80
C ASP A 47 -13.05 -0.80 9.06
N ALA A 48 -11.86 -0.56 9.61
CA ALA A 48 -11.33 -1.30 10.74
C ALA A 48 -12.20 -1.20 12.01
N GLU A 49 -13.05 -0.17 12.13
CA GLU A 49 -14.03 -0.04 13.21
C GLU A 49 -15.27 -0.93 13.02
N ALA A 50 -15.56 -1.33 11.78
CA ALA A 50 -16.74 -2.11 11.44
C ALA A 50 -16.54 -3.63 11.47
N VAL A 51 -15.30 -4.08 11.58
CA VAL A 51 -14.99 -5.53 11.63
C VAL A 51 -14.46 -5.85 13.02
N PRO A 52 -15.07 -6.83 13.74
CA PRO A 52 -14.47 -7.37 14.95
C PRO A 52 -13.04 -7.78 14.64
N GLN A 53 -12.09 -7.36 15.46
CA GLN A 53 -10.63 -7.48 15.26
C GLN A 53 -10.07 -8.89 15.01
N GLN A 54 -10.91 -9.87 14.72
CA GLN A 54 -10.51 -11.25 14.46
C GLN A 54 -11.46 -11.95 13.49
N GLN A 55 -11.55 -11.48 12.25
CA GLN A 55 -11.90 -12.47 11.23
C GLN A 55 -10.60 -13.20 10.87
N SER A 56 -10.29 -14.19 11.68
CA SER A 56 -9.28 -15.19 11.34
C SER A 56 -9.85 -16.02 10.19
N LEU A 57 -9.35 -15.79 8.99
CA LEU A 57 -9.77 -16.58 7.84
C LEU A 57 -9.05 -17.91 7.85
N HIS A 58 -9.83 -18.99 7.85
CA HIS A 58 -9.29 -20.31 7.60
C HIS A 58 -8.90 -20.42 6.12
N HIS A 59 -7.63 -20.49 5.86
CA HIS A 59 -7.13 -20.87 4.54
C HIS A 59 -7.20 -22.40 4.42
N HIS A 60 -7.32 -22.90 3.19
CA HIS A 60 -7.29 -24.36 2.89
C HIS A 60 -6.05 -25.08 3.42
N THR A 61 -5.03 -24.34 3.87
CA THR A 61 -3.79 -24.83 4.49
C THR A 61 -3.88 -25.05 6.00
N GLY A 62 -5.01 -24.73 6.64
CA GLY A 62 -5.24 -25.02 8.06
C GLY A 62 -4.64 -24.01 9.05
N TYR A 63 -4.10 -22.86 8.61
CA TYR A 63 -3.71 -21.77 9.51
C TYR A 63 -4.54 -20.50 9.27
N THR A 64 -4.62 -19.66 10.28
CA THR A 64 -5.39 -18.42 10.29
C THR A 64 -4.45 -17.22 10.21
N PHE A 65 -4.89 -16.14 9.55
CA PHE A 65 -4.20 -14.87 9.48
C PHE A 65 -5.20 -13.71 9.60
N PRO A 66 -4.78 -12.52 10.09
CA PRO A 66 -5.64 -11.36 10.18
C PRO A 66 -5.98 -10.81 8.79
N PHE A 67 -7.23 -10.34 8.66
CA PHE A 67 -7.75 -9.64 7.49
C PHE A 67 -8.25 -8.27 7.92
N GLY A 68 -7.73 -7.20 7.35
CA GLY A 68 -8.15 -5.83 7.67
C GLY A 68 -7.33 -4.77 6.96
N ALA A 69 -7.94 -3.61 6.70
CA ALA A 69 -7.33 -2.54 5.92
C ALA A 69 -6.30 -1.69 6.68
N LYS A 70 -6.25 -1.77 7.99
CA LYS A 70 -5.35 -0.94 8.82
C LYS A 70 -4.46 -1.82 9.70
N LEU A 71 -4.03 -2.96 9.15
CA LEU A 71 -3.12 -3.86 9.86
C LEU A 71 -1.74 -3.22 10.00
N LEU A 72 -1.19 -3.29 11.21
CA LEU A 72 0.20 -2.98 11.48
C LEU A 72 0.99 -4.27 11.71
N LEU A 73 2.16 -4.33 11.13
CA LEU A 73 3.11 -5.41 11.28
C LEU A 73 4.40 -4.86 11.87
N SER A 74 4.86 -5.45 12.97
CA SER A 74 6.07 -5.03 13.67
C SER A 74 7.14 -6.11 13.58
N CYS A 75 8.39 -5.70 13.48
CA CYS A 75 9.53 -6.59 13.52
C CYS A 75 9.95 -6.83 14.99
N ALA A 76 9.98 -8.09 15.41
CA ALA A 76 10.34 -8.43 16.80
C ALA A 76 11.79 -8.09 17.15
N GLU A 77 12.69 -8.22 16.17
CA GLU A 77 14.13 -7.93 16.33
C GLU A 77 14.45 -6.44 16.17
N MET A 78 13.52 -5.65 15.61
CA MET A 78 13.65 -4.21 15.40
C MET A 78 12.35 -3.51 15.81
N PRO A 79 12.11 -3.23 17.10
CA PRO A 79 10.83 -2.71 17.58
C PRO A 79 10.38 -1.40 16.93
N ASP A 80 11.33 -0.55 16.52
CA ASP A 80 11.06 0.71 15.82
C ASP A 80 10.60 0.50 14.38
N PHE A 81 10.72 -0.71 13.84
CA PHE A 81 10.24 -1.04 12.51
C PHE A 81 8.82 -1.61 12.56
N THR A 82 7.86 -0.72 12.38
CA THR A 82 6.44 -1.06 12.26
C THR A 82 5.90 -0.50 10.96
N PHE A 83 5.27 -1.33 10.14
CA PHE A 83 4.76 -0.89 8.86
C PHE A 83 3.28 -1.23 8.65
N GLY A 84 2.62 -0.42 7.85
CA GLY A 84 1.30 -0.65 7.31
C GLY A 84 1.29 -0.68 5.79
N VAL A 85 0.26 -1.27 5.22
CA VAL A 85 0.10 -1.41 3.77
C VAL A 85 -1.19 -0.73 3.32
N GLU A 86 -1.12 0.04 2.24
CA GLU A 86 -2.27 0.56 1.51
C GLU A 86 -2.11 0.28 0.02
N ILE A 87 -3.18 0.42 -0.78
CA ILE A 87 -3.15 -0.02 -2.16
C ILE A 87 -3.62 1.11 -3.09
N CYS A 88 -2.71 1.55 -3.96
CA CYS A 88 -2.98 2.44 -5.10
C CYS A 88 -3.83 3.65 -4.72
N GLU A 89 -5.14 3.66 -5.07
CA GLU A 89 -6.09 4.76 -4.82
C GLU A 89 -6.14 5.21 -3.36
N ASP A 90 -5.80 4.34 -2.43
CA ASP A 90 -5.80 4.69 -1.00
C ASP A 90 -4.93 5.92 -0.68
N VAL A 91 -3.86 6.18 -1.44
CA VAL A 91 -3.00 7.36 -1.21
C VAL A 91 -3.58 8.65 -1.78
N TRP A 92 -4.46 8.57 -2.79
CA TRP A 92 -4.95 9.74 -3.53
C TRP A 92 -6.11 10.46 -2.84
N VAL A 93 -6.79 9.79 -1.91
CA VAL A 93 -7.92 10.35 -1.17
C VAL A 93 -7.47 11.25 -0.01
N GLY A 94 -8.37 12.11 0.47
CA GLY A 94 -8.07 13.00 1.60
C GLY A 94 -7.85 12.25 2.91
N ASP A 95 -8.72 11.30 3.22
CA ASP A 95 -8.63 10.44 4.42
C ASP A 95 -8.06 9.07 4.03
N THR A 96 -6.76 8.99 4.01
CA THR A 96 -6.03 7.77 3.63
C THR A 96 -5.93 6.80 4.80
N PRO A 97 -5.93 5.47 4.56
CA PRO A 97 -5.69 4.47 5.61
C PRO A 97 -4.40 4.72 6.40
N SER A 98 -3.37 5.23 5.74
CA SER A 98 -2.07 5.57 6.34
C SER A 98 -2.16 6.58 7.48
N VAL A 99 -3.15 7.46 7.51
CA VAL A 99 -3.35 8.39 8.64
C VAL A 99 -3.61 7.64 9.95
N ALA A 100 -4.49 6.65 9.92
CA ALA A 100 -4.78 5.83 11.09
C ALA A 100 -3.57 4.95 11.47
N MET A 101 -2.87 4.40 10.48
CA MET A 101 -1.70 3.55 10.68
C MET A 101 -0.53 4.34 11.30
N ALA A 102 -0.24 5.56 10.81
CA ALA A 102 0.79 6.42 11.38
C ALA A 102 0.46 6.83 12.82
N LYS A 103 -0.80 7.22 13.10
CA LYS A 103 -1.26 7.50 14.48
C LYS A 103 -1.11 6.32 15.42
N ALA A 104 -1.18 5.10 14.91
CA ALA A 104 -1.01 3.86 15.68
C ALA A 104 0.46 3.40 15.75
N GLY A 105 1.42 4.19 15.24
CA GLY A 105 2.85 3.95 15.39
C GLY A 105 3.53 3.31 14.18
N ALA A 106 2.93 3.36 12.98
CA ALA A 106 3.64 2.96 11.77
C ALA A 106 4.80 3.92 11.48
N THR A 107 6.00 3.39 11.35
CA THR A 107 7.19 4.12 10.91
C THR A 107 7.40 4.03 9.40
N LEU A 108 6.75 3.08 8.74
CA LEU A 108 6.76 2.92 7.29
C LEU A 108 5.34 2.63 6.77
N ILE A 109 4.96 3.30 5.70
CA ILE A 109 3.81 2.94 4.88
C ILE A 109 4.29 2.38 3.54
N VAL A 110 3.72 1.25 3.13
CA VAL A 110 3.99 0.62 1.85
C VAL A 110 2.74 0.73 0.97
N ASN A 111 2.88 1.25 -0.23
CA ASN A 111 1.79 1.34 -1.20
C ASN A 111 2.11 0.49 -2.44
N LEU A 112 1.24 -0.45 -2.73
CA LEU A 112 1.28 -1.29 -3.93
C LEU A 112 0.36 -0.68 -4.97
N SER A 113 0.91 -0.09 -6.01
CA SER A 113 0.18 0.70 -6.97
C SER A 113 0.12 0.08 -8.37
N CYS A 114 -0.94 0.41 -9.07
CA CYS A 114 -1.11 0.18 -10.49
C CYS A 114 -1.68 1.49 -11.06
N SER A 115 -0.87 2.54 -10.97
CA SER A 115 -1.23 3.89 -11.37
C SER A 115 -0.75 4.14 -12.80
N ASP A 116 -1.68 4.47 -13.69
CA ASP A 116 -1.36 4.81 -15.07
C ASP A 116 -0.45 6.03 -15.16
N GLU A 117 0.28 6.14 -16.26
CA GLU A 117 1.14 7.28 -16.54
C GLU A 117 0.52 8.17 -17.62
N ILE A 118 0.28 9.41 -17.25
CA ILE A 118 -0.16 10.48 -18.16
C ILE A 118 0.75 11.70 -17.99
N ILE A 119 0.71 12.62 -18.94
CA ILE A 119 1.56 13.83 -18.93
C ILE A 119 1.38 14.61 -17.62
N GLY A 120 2.46 14.81 -16.90
CA GLY A 120 2.50 15.57 -15.64
C GLY A 120 2.15 14.76 -14.38
N LYS A 121 1.77 13.50 -14.49
CA LYS A 121 1.40 12.67 -13.33
C LYS A 121 2.61 12.29 -12.47
N GLU A 122 3.79 12.16 -13.06
CA GLU A 122 5.05 11.95 -12.35
C GLU A 122 5.28 13.00 -11.26
N ASP A 123 5.20 14.28 -11.63
CA ASP A 123 5.39 15.40 -10.69
C ASP A 123 4.27 15.47 -9.65
N TYR A 124 3.05 15.21 -10.06
CA TYR A 124 1.90 15.17 -9.15
C TYR A 124 2.04 14.03 -8.13
N ARG A 125 2.40 12.81 -8.59
CA ARG A 125 2.65 11.65 -7.73
C ARG A 125 3.75 11.95 -6.71
N ARG A 126 4.89 12.47 -7.15
CA ARG A 126 6.00 12.88 -6.28
C ARG A 126 5.54 13.88 -5.23
N THR A 127 4.75 14.87 -5.62
CA THR A 127 4.22 15.91 -4.72
C THR A 127 3.31 15.31 -3.65
N ILE A 128 2.36 14.46 -4.01
CA ILE A 128 1.44 13.82 -3.07
C ILE A 128 2.20 12.92 -2.09
N LEU A 129 3.12 12.08 -2.58
CA LEU A 129 3.88 11.16 -1.73
C LEU A 129 4.79 11.91 -0.75
N LYS A 130 5.42 13.01 -1.19
CA LYS A 130 6.19 13.90 -0.30
C LYS A 130 5.30 14.50 0.79
N ALA A 131 4.12 15.00 0.42
CA ALA A 131 3.17 15.57 1.37
C ALA A 131 2.69 14.52 2.39
N LYS A 132 2.36 13.31 1.93
CA LYS A 132 1.93 12.22 2.81
C LYS A 132 3.04 11.79 3.77
N SER A 133 4.22 11.46 3.26
CA SER A 133 5.38 11.09 4.11
C SER A 133 5.71 12.18 5.13
N GLY A 134 5.72 13.45 4.73
CA GLY A 134 6.02 14.57 5.61
C GLY A 134 4.93 14.84 6.66
N SER A 135 3.66 14.80 6.27
CA SER A 135 2.55 15.06 7.19
C SER A 135 2.31 13.93 8.20
N LEU A 136 2.65 12.70 7.82
CA LEU A 136 2.54 11.51 8.68
C LEU A 136 3.79 11.26 9.52
N LEU A 137 4.89 12.00 9.25
CA LEU A 137 6.20 11.83 9.90
C LEU A 137 6.70 10.37 9.83
N CYS A 138 6.49 9.73 8.69
CA CYS A 138 6.90 8.35 8.45
C CYS A 138 7.66 8.19 7.13
N ALA A 139 8.29 7.05 6.94
CA ALA A 139 8.76 6.64 5.64
C ALA A 139 7.60 6.19 4.76
N TYR A 140 7.77 6.30 3.45
CA TYR A 140 6.78 5.87 2.47
C TYR A 140 7.48 5.16 1.31
N ALA A 141 7.13 3.89 1.08
CA ALA A 141 7.62 3.11 -0.04
C ALA A 141 6.47 2.88 -1.03
N TYR A 142 6.61 3.44 -2.22
CA TYR A 142 5.62 3.34 -3.29
C TYR A 142 6.19 2.50 -4.42
N ALA A 143 5.51 1.41 -4.75
CA ALA A 143 5.87 0.52 -5.85
C ALA A 143 4.75 0.52 -6.88
N ASP A 144 5.06 0.87 -8.13
CA ASP A 144 4.10 1.01 -9.20
C ASP A 144 4.25 -0.09 -10.27
N ALA A 145 3.15 -0.37 -10.96
CA ALA A 145 3.14 -1.26 -12.10
C ALA A 145 4.08 -0.75 -13.20
N GLY A 146 4.87 -1.64 -13.78
CA GLY A 146 5.89 -1.33 -14.76
C GLY A 146 5.47 -1.55 -16.19
N PHE A 147 6.43 -1.34 -17.08
CA PHE A 147 6.25 -1.56 -18.51
C PHE A 147 5.78 -3.00 -18.81
N GLY A 148 4.71 -3.10 -19.58
CA GLY A 148 4.13 -4.38 -20.01
C GLY A 148 3.00 -4.90 -19.14
N GLU A 149 2.66 -4.23 -18.02
CA GLU A 149 1.55 -4.62 -17.15
C GLU A 149 0.17 -4.37 -17.77
N SER A 150 0.03 -3.36 -18.64
CA SER A 150 -1.19 -3.09 -19.37
C SER A 150 -1.14 -3.60 -20.81
N THR A 151 -2.27 -4.07 -21.29
CA THR A 151 -2.45 -4.56 -22.66
C THR A 151 -3.50 -3.77 -23.43
N GLN A 152 -4.12 -2.74 -22.82
CA GLN A 152 -5.23 -2.00 -23.41
C GLN A 152 -5.06 -0.48 -23.25
N ASP A 153 -5.85 0.13 -22.36
CA ASP A 153 -6.06 1.57 -22.31
C ASP A 153 -5.02 2.31 -21.45
N MET A 154 -4.36 1.61 -20.54
CA MET A 154 -3.44 2.23 -19.59
C MET A 154 -1.98 1.96 -19.93
N VAL A 155 -1.14 2.97 -19.69
CA VAL A 155 0.32 2.87 -19.75
C VAL A 155 0.86 2.95 -18.33
N PHE A 156 1.73 2.03 -17.95
CA PHE A 156 2.40 2.03 -16.65
C PHE A 156 3.89 2.28 -16.84
N ALA A 157 4.41 3.19 -16.02
CA ALA A 157 5.79 3.65 -16.14
C ALA A 157 6.73 3.05 -15.08
N GLY A 158 6.21 2.38 -14.04
CA GLY A 158 7.00 1.86 -12.95
C GLY A 158 7.71 2.97 -12.19
N HIS A 159 6.98 4.02 -11.81
CA HIS A 159 7.53 5.15 -11.08
C HIS A 159 7.55 4.84 -9.58
N ASP A 160 8.61 4.20 -9.13
CA ASP A 160 8.81 3.82 -7.73
C ASP A 160 9.50 4.93 -6.94
N LEU A 161 9.10 5.11 -5.67
CA LEU A 161 9.69 6.09 -4.78
C LEU A 161 9.86 5.52 -3.36
N ILE A 162 10.97 5.90 -2.74
CA ILE A 162 11.20 5.71 -1.31
C ILE A 162 11.40 7.09 -0.69
N LEU A 163 10.58 7.42 0.31
CA LEU A 163 10.60 8.72 0.96
C LEU A 163 10.70 8.56 2.48
N GLU A 164 11.26 9.57 3.14
CA GLU A 164 11.31 9.67 4.59
C GLU A 164 11.00 11.11 5.00
N ASN A 165 9.99 11.29 5.83
CA ASN A 165 9.60 12.58 6.40
C ASN A 165 9.58 13.72 5.35
N GLY A 166 8.93 13.46 4.20
CA GLY A 166 8.78 14.39 3.09
C GLY A 166 9.99 14.55 2.16
N SER A 167 11.09 13.86 2.43
CA SER A 167 12.27 13.84 1.57
C SER A 167 12.30 12.61 0.69
N VAL A 168 12.62 12.75 -0.60
CA VAL A 168 12.84 11.62 -1.51
C VAL A 168 14.22 11.05 -1.24
N LEU A 169 14.30 9.79 -0.84
CA LEU A 169 15.56 9.07 -0.63
C LEU A 169 16.02 8.38 -1.91
N ALA A 170 15.07 7.79 -2.63
CA ALA A 170 15.33 7.13 -3.89
C ALA A 170 14.10 7.23 -4.80
N GLU A 171 14.35 7.28 -6.11
CA GLU A 171 13.32 7.40 -7.15
C GLU A 171 13.77 6.70 -8.42
N SER A 172 12.88 5.89 -9.01
CA SER A 172 13.15 5.26 -10.29
C SER A 172 12.94 6.25 -11.44
N LYS A 173 13.59 6.00 -12.56
CA LYS A 173 13.23 6.68 -13.81
C LYS A 173 12.00 6.03 -14.40
N LEU A 174 11.14 6.82 -15.05
CA LEU A 174 10.00 6.29 -15.80
C LEU A 174 10.47 5.23 -16.81
N PHE A 175 9.73 4.15 -16.91
CA PHE A 175 9.99 3.02 -17.80
C PHE A 175 11.30 2.25 -17.51
N ALA A 176 11.94 2.54 -16.37
CA ALA A 176 13.06 1.73 -15.91
C ALA A 176 12.56 0.38 -15.36
N GLN A 177 13.40 -0.63 -15.49
CA GLN A 177 13.19 -1.93 -14.86
C GLN A 177 14.28 -2.18 -13.84
N GLY A 178 13.94 -2.80 -12.72
CA GLY A 178 14.91 -3.15 -11.69
C GLY A 178 14.36 -3.04 -10.29
N ILE A 179 15.26 -2.97 -9.34
CA ILE A 179 14.95 -2.82 -7.91
C ILE A 179 15.49 -1.47 -7.44
N LEU A 180 14.62 -0.69 -6.77
CA LEU A 180 14.98 0.55 -6.13
C LEU A 180 15.40 0.26 -4.68
N TYR A 181 16.51 0.87 -4.24
CA TYR A 181 17.03 0.74 -2.88
C TYR A 181 17.07 2.10 -2.19
N GLY A 182 16.82 2.11 -0.89
CA GLY A 182 16.94 3.30 -0.04
C GLY A 182 17.07 2.90 1.42
N ASP A 183 17.85 3.64 2.17
CA ASP A 183 18.04 3.46 3.61
C ASP A 183 17.08 4.38 4.38
N ILE A 184 16.31 3.81 5.32
CA ILE A 184 15.32 4.51 6.15
C ILE A 184 15.80 4.49 7.60
N ASP A 185 15.82 5.64 8.25
CA ASP A 185 16.14 5.78 9.68
C ASP A 185 14.87 5.57 10.54
N VAL A 186 14.54 4.30 10.80
CA VAL A 186 13.33 3.94 11.56
C VAL A 186 13.40 4.40 13.02
N GLN A 187 14.60 4.52 13.61
CA GLN A 187 14.77 5.02 14.99
C GLN A 187 14.38 6.49 15.08
N ARG A 188 14.81 7.29 14.11
CA ARG A 188 14.43 8.71 14.01
C ARG A 188 12.93 8.89 13.82
N LEU A 189 12.26 7.98 13.11
CA LEU A 189 10.83 8.06 12.84
C LEU A 189 9.98 7.56 14.01
N ALA A 190 10.51 6.71 14.90
CA ALA A 190 9.84 6.19 16.08
C ALA A 190 9.85 7.16 17.28
N GLY A 191 10.75 8.14 17.30
CA GLY A 191 10.90 9.14 18.37
C GLY A 191 10.11 10.38 18.11
#